data_dbd56fb3605a0ceaa1e2a6d335d22bb0
#
_entry.id   dbd56fb3605a0ceaa1e2a6d335d22bb0
#
_cell.length_a   1.000
_cell.length_b   1.000
_cell.length_c   1.000
_cell.angle_alpha   90.00
_cell.angle_beta   90.00
_cell.angle_gamma   90.00
#
_symmetry.space_group_name_H-M   'P 1'
#
loop_
_entity.id
_entity.type
_entity.pdbx_description
1 polymer ?
#
loop_
_entity_poly.entity_id
_entity_poly.type
_entity_poly.pdbx_seq_one_letter_code
_entity_poly.pdbx_strand_id
1 'polypeptide(L)'
;SSFGFNTLAIVDQKPKTCNLKEFLENFLSFREDVVIKKTKFDLKKAEDRAHILIGLSVSVENLDKIIKIIRSSKTPDDAKKSLLATKWKINKTSKFIKLIENKNTKNSYSFTEPQVISILELRLQKLTALGISEIELEIKKLSDLIIHYKKIINSKKELMNVISSELTNIKDKYSVPRRTKIIDAILNYDIEETIQKEAVLITITLQG
;
A
#
# COMPACT_ATOMS: atom_id res chain seq x y z
N SER A 1 -20.39 -40.12 8.79
CA SER A 1 -21.06 -39.00 8.11
C SER A 1 -20.15 -38.38 7.07
N SER A 2 -20.66 -38.17 5.85
CA SER A 2 -19.95 -37.53 4.76
C SER A 2 -20.25 -36.03 4.78
N PHE A 3 -19.25 -35.19 4.42
CA PHE A 3 -19.39 -33.75 4.26
C PHE A 3 -19.08 -33.37 2.83
N GLY A 4 -20.04 -32.71 2.16
CA GLY A 4 -19.82 -32.19 0.80
C GLY A 4 -19.00 -30.92 0.84
N PHE A 5 -17.94 -30.89 0.05
CA PHE A 5 -17.07 -29.71 -0.10
C PHE A 5 -17.23 -29.11 -1.50
N ASN A 6 -17.79 -27.90 -1.56
CA ASN A 6 -17.99 -27.19 -2.81
C ASN A 6 -17.21 -25.87 -2.76
N THR A 7 -16.14 -25.76 -3.57
CA THR A 7 -15.26 -24.57 -3.65
C THR A 7 -15.72 -23.64 -4.76
N LEU A 8 -16.92 -23.09 -4.62
CA LEU A 8 -17.40 -22.03 -5.51
C LEU A 8 -16.83 -20.69 -5.06
N ALA A 9 -16.13 -19.99 -5.95
CA ALA A 9 -15.58 -18.67 -5.72
C ALA A 9 -15.97 -17.71 -6.84
N ILE A 10 -15.95 -16.41 -6.55
CA ILE A 10 -16.10 -15.36 -7.57
C ILE A 10 -14.71 -15.00 -8.07
N VAL A 11 -14.41 -15.36 -9.32
CA VAL A 11 -13.15 -15.05 -10.00
C VAL A 11 -13.50 -14.15 -11.19
N ASP A 12 -12.87 -12.97 -11.28
CA ASP A 12 -13.11 -11.97 -12.33
C ASP A 12 -14.62 -11.64 -12.50
N GLN A 13 -15.30 -11.44 -11.38
CA GLN A 13 -16.74 -11.12 -11.28
C GLN A 13 -17.67 -12.24 -11.76
N LYS A 14 -17.17 -13.45 -11.98
CA LYS A 14 -17.95 -14.61 -12.40
C LYS A 14 -17.84 -15.75 -11.38
N PRO A 15 -18.93 -16.48 -11.11
CA PRO A 15 -18.87 -17.67 -10.27
C PRO A 15 -18.08 -18.78 -10.99
N LYS A 16 -17.09 -19.35 -10.31
CA LYS A 16 -16.27 -20.46 -10.82
C LYS A 16 -16.04 -21.48 -9.72
N THR A 17 -16.25 -22.75 -10.01
CA THR A 17 -15.82 -23.84 -9.12
C THR A 17 -14.32 -24.05 -9.31
N CYS A 18 -13.56 -23.89 -8.25
CA CYS A 18 -12.11 -23.97 -8.27
C CYS A 18 -11.62 -25.19 -7.48
N ASN A 19 -10.54 -25.82 -7.92
CA ASN A 19 -9.80 -26.74 -7.06
C ASN A 19 -8.98 -25.95 -6.02
N LEU A 20 -8.39 -26.65 -5.04
CA LEU A 20 -7.66 -25.99 -3.96
C LEU A 20 -6.50 -25.14 -4.47
N LYS A 21 -5.78 -25.62 -5.48
CA LYS A 21 -4.63 -24.89 -6.08
C LYS A 21 -5.11 -23.60 -6.76
N GLU A 22 -6.13 -23.70 -7.62
CA GLU A 22 -6.72 -22.53 -8.29
C GLU A 22 -7.26 -21.50 -7.30
N PHE A 23 -7.86 -21.96 -6.20
CA PHE A 23 -8.36 -21.07 -5.15
C PHE A 23 -7.22 -20.27 -4.50
N LEU A 24 -6.11 -20.93 -4.17
CA LEU A 24 -4.94 -20.27 -3.59
C LEU A 24 -4.25 -19.32 -4.59
N GLU A 25 -4.14 -19.72 -5.86
CA GLU A 25 -3.55 -18.89 -6.92
C GLU A 25 -4.37 -17.63 -7.16
N ASN A 26 -5.71 -17.74 -7.24
CA ASN A 26 -6.60 -16.59 -7.38
C ASN A 26 -6.53 -15.66 -6.16
N PHE A 27 -6.45 -16.22 -4.95
CA PHE A 27 -6.26 -15.43 -3.74
C PHE A 27 -4.94 -14.64 -3.76
N LEU A 28 -3.83 -15.29 -4.14
CA LEU A 28 -2.52 -14.63 -4.23
C LEU A 28 -2.52 -13.52 -5.28
N SER A 29 -3.08 -13.78 -6.46
CA SER A 29 -3.20 -12.78 -7.53
C SER A 29 -4.00 -11.57 -7.07
N PHE A 30 -5.13 -11.78 -6.41
CA PHE A 30 -5.93 -10.71 -5.81
C PHE A 30 -5.13 -9.92 -4.76
N ARG A 31 -4.38 -10.61 -3.89
CA ARG A 31 -3.55 -9.96 -2.88
C ARG A 31 -2.42 -9.13 -3.50
N GLU A 32 -1.76 -9.64 -4.55
CA GLU A 32 -0.76 -8.88 -5.32
C GLU A 32 -1.35 -7.56 -5.81
N ASP A 33 -2.51 -7.58 -6.44
CA ASP A 33 -3.19 -6.38 -6.94
C ASP A 33 -3.55 -5.38 -5.84
N VAL A 34 -4.07 -5.87 -4.72
CA VAL A 34 -4.44 -5.03 -3.58
C VAL A 34 -3.20 -4.35 -2.97
N VAL A 35 -2.12 -5.09 -2.75
CA VAL A 35 -0.88 -4.55 -2.19
C VAL A 35 -0.25 -3.54 -3.15
N ILE A 36 -0.24 -3.82 -4.46
CA ILE A 36 0.26 -2.86 -5.47
C ILE A 36 -0.56 -1.57 -5.46
N LYS A 37 -1.90 -1.65 -5.46
CA LYS A 37 -2.78 -0.47 -5.43
C LYS A 37 -2.58 0.35 -4.16
N LYS A 38 -2.53 -0.31 -3.01
CA LYS A 38 -2.23 0.31 -1.72
C LYS A 38 -0.88 1.01 -1.73
N THR A 39 0.18 0.31 -2.18
CA THR A 39 1.54 0.87 -2.23
C THR A 39 1.64 2.05 -3.19
N LYS A 40 0.95 2.01 -4.34
CA LYS A 40 0.88 3.17 -5.27
C LYS A 40 0.19 4.37 -4.64
N PHE A 41 -0.88 4.16 -3.89
CA PHE A 41 -1.58 5.22 -3.18
C PHE A 41 -0.68 5.85 -2.09
N ASP A 42 -0.03 5.01 -1.28
CA ASP A 42 0.87 5.46 -0.22
C ASP A 42 2.11 6.17 -0.80
N LEU A 43 2.65 5.68 -1.92
CA LEU A 43 3.73 6.32 -2.67
C LEU A 43 3.34 7.72 -3.12
N LYS A 44 2.17 7.87 -3.77
CA LYS A 44 1.68 9.18 -4.22
C LYS A 44 1.52 10.15 -3.05
N LYS A 45 0.92 9.71 -1.97
CA LYS A 45 0.75 10.53 -0.76
C LYS A 45 2.11 10.97 -0.17
N ALA A 46 3.09 10.07 -0.15
CA ALA A 46 4.44 10.40 0.31
C ALA A 46 5.17 11.37 -0.65
N GLU A 47 5.03 11.20 -1.96
CA GLU A 47 5.60 12.10 -2.98
C GLU A 47 4.96 13.50 -2.90
N ASP A 48 3.64 13.59 -2.77
CA ASP A 48 2.93 14.88 -2.63
C ASP A 48 3.38 15.63 -1.36
N ARG A 49 3.52 14.92 -0.24
CA ARG A 49 4.01 15.51 1.01
C ARG A 49 5.47 15.94 0.91
N ALA A 50 6.31 15.10 0.34
CA ALA A 50 7.72 15.40 0.13
C ALA A 50 7.92 16.58 -0.82
N HIS A 51 7.09 16.71 -1.85
CA HIS A 51 7.08 17.85 -2.78
C HIS A 51 6.85 19.18 -2.04
N ILE A 52 5.86 19.22 -1.14
CA ILE A 52 5.59 20.40 -0.32
C ILE A 52 6.78 20.73 0.60
N LEU A 53 7.35 19.73 1.27
CA LEU A 53 8.47 19.93 2.18
C LEU A 53 9.74 20.40 1.46
N ILE A 54 9.98 19.93 0.24
CA ILE A 54 11.06 20.46 -0.62
C ILE A 54 10.87 21.95 -0.85
N GLY A 55 9.66 22.38 -1.22
CA GLY A 55 9.34 23.80 -1.39
C GLY A 55 9.62 24.61 -0.13
N LEU A 56 9.21 24.08 1.03
CA LEU A 56 9.48 24.72 2.33
C LEU A 56 10.99 24.80 2.63
N SER A 57 11.74 23.73 2.38
CA SER A 57 13.20 23.73 2.58
C SER A 57 13.92 24.73 1.69
N VAL A 58 13.54 24.80 0.39
CA VAL A 58 14.08 25.83 -0.54
C VAL A 58 13.68 27.24 -0.11
N SER A 59 12.48 27.41 0.44
CA SER A 59 12.03 28.72 0.93
C SER A 59 12.85 29.21 2.13
N VAL A 60 13.22 28.32 3.02
CA VAL A 60 14.06 28.62 4.17
C VAL A 60 15.47 29.01 3.73
N GLU A 61 16.05 28.35 2.73
CA GLU A 61 17.35 28.73 2.14
C GLU A 61 17.32 30.12 1.52
N ASN A 62 16.15 30.64 1.13
CA ASN A 62 15.98 31.93 0.44
C ASN A 62 15.07 32.92 1.21
N LEU A 63 15.00 32.78 2.53
CA LEU A 63 13.99 33.42 3.39
C LEU A 63 13.95 34.95 3.21
N ASP A 64 15.07 35.65 3.24
CA ASP A 64 15.13 37.11 3.13
C ASP A 64 14.51 37.62 1.81
N LYS A 65 14.75 36.89 0.72
CA LYS A 65 14.23 37.24 -0.59
C LYS A 65 12.71 37.01 -0.64
N ILE A 66 12.25 35.93 -0.05
CA ILE A 66 10.79 35.60 0.05
C ILE A 66 10.06 36.65 0.89
N ILE A 67 10.61 37.03 2.05
CA ILE A 67 10.02 38.04 2.92
C ILE A 67 9.96 39.41 2.17
N LYS A 68 11.00 39.79 1.44
CA LYS A 68 10.98 41.02 0.64
C LYS A 68 9.88 41.01 -0.40
N ILE A 69 9.69 39.91 -1.14
CA ILE A 69 8.63 39.79 -2.15
C ILE A 69 7.25 39.86 -1.47
N ILE A 70 7.02 39.16 -0.39
CA ILE A 70 5.72 39.18 0.31
C ILE A 70 5.42 40.59 0.82
N ARG A 71 6.37 41.28 1.42
CA ARG A 71 6.19 42.67 1.93
C ARG A 71 5.97 43.70 0.85
N SER A 72 6.56 43.52 -0.34
CA SER A 72 6.42 44.44 -1.47
C SER A 72 5.13 44.23 -2.27
N SER A 73 4.48 43.07 -2.09
CA SER A 73 3.23 42.72 -2.77
C SER A 73 2.01 43.43 -2.11
N LYS A 74 1.11 43.94 -2.92
CA LYS A 74 -0.10 44.62 -2.43
C LYS A 74 -1.21 43.62 -2.05
N THR A 75 -1.26 42.48 -2.74
CA THR A 75 -2.25 41.43 -2.52
C THR A 75 -1.56 40.06 -2.37
N PRO A 76 -2.19 39.07 -1.70
CA PRO A 76 -1.69 37.73 -1.63
C PRO A 76 -1.51 37.07 -3.01
N ASP A 77 -2.36 37.40 -3.98
CA ASP A 77 -2.30 36.88 -5.34
C ASP A 77 -1.08 37.43 -6.10
N ASP A 78 -0.69 38.68 -5.86
CA ASP A 78 0.52 39.29 -6.45
C ASP A 78 1.77 38.62 -5.85
N ALA A 79 1.77 38.34 -4.54
CA ALA A 79 2.84 37.60 -3.89
C ALA A 79 2.97 36.19 -4.50
N LYS A 80 1.84 35.50 -4.68
CA LYS A 80 1.80 34.17 -5.30
C LYS A 80 2.40 34.17 -6.70
N LYS A 81 1.97 35.07 -7.57
CA LYS A 81 2.50 35.22 -8.94
C LYS A 81 4.00 35.52 -8.96
N SER A 82 4.46 36.39 -8.08
CA SER A 82 5.88 36.78 -7.98
C SER A 82 6.75 35.62 -7.50
N LEU A 83 6.27 34.83 -6.54
CA LEU A 83 6.98 33.64 -6.04
C LEU A 83 7.07 32.55 -7.10
N LEU A 84 6.03 32.32 -7.91
CA LEU A 84 6.02 31.37 -9.02
C LEU A 84 6.94 31.77 -10.15
N ALA A 85 7.01 33.07 -10.49
CA ALA A 85 7.84 33.58 -11.59
C ALA A 85 9.32 33.61 -11.26
N THR A 86 9.69 33.59 -9.97
CA THR A 86 11.09 33.74 -9.53
C THR A 86 11.81 32.38 -9.55
N LYS A 87 13.07 32.41 -10.03
CA LYS A 87 13.98 31.25 -9.92
C LYS A 87 14.75 31.31 -8.60
N TRP A 88 14.77 30.22 -7.86
CA TRP A 88 15.32 30.12 -6.53
C TRP A 88 16.65 29.37 -6.54
N LYS A 89 17.62 29.82 -5.78
CA LYS A 89 18.90 29.10 -5.62
C LYS A 89 18.72 27.90 -4.71
N ILE A 90 19.37 26.78 -5.06
CA ILE A 90 19.34 25.55 -4.29
C ILE A 90 20.76 25.19 -3.89
N ASN A 91 20.97 24.93 -2.61
CA ASN A 91 22.25 24.46 -2.10
C ASN A 91 22.13 23.04 -1.50
N LYS A 92 21.60 22.93 -0.30
CA LYS A 92 21.50 21.67 0.45
C LYS A 92 20.39 20.72 -0.06
N THR A 93 19.29 21.29 -0.51
CA THR A 93 18.06 20.55 -0.91
C THR A 93 18.20 19.82 -2.25
N SER A 94 19.28 20.09 -3.03
CA SER A 94 19.47 19.53 -4.38
C SER A 94 19.47 17.99 -4.43
N LYS A 95 19.96 17.32 -3.39
CA LYS A 95 20.00 15.84 -3.30
C LYS A 95 18.60 15.24 -3.20
N PHE A 96 17.72 15.86 -2.42
CA PHE A 96 16.34 15.39 -2.23
C PHE A 96 15.46 15.63 -3.46
N ILE A 97 15.68 16.74 -4.16
CA ILE A 97 14.98 17.05 -5.42
C ILE A 97 15.26 15.99 -6.47
N LYS A 98 16.52 15.55 -6.62
CA LYS A 98 16.87 14.47 -7.55
C LYS A 98 16.19 13.15 -7.21
N LEU A 99 16.13 12.80 -5.92
CA LEU A 99 15.55 11.53 -5.45
C LEU A 99 14.03 11.48 -5.59
N ILE A 100 13.35 12.59 -5.31
CA ILE A 100 11.89 12.65 -5.22
C ILE A 100 11.26 13.08 -6.54
N GLU A 101 11.77 14.14 -7.15
CA GLU A 101 11.18 14.73 -8.36
C GLU A 101 11.83 14.25 -9.68
N ASN A 102 12.90 13.45 -9.61
CA ASN A 102 13.69 13.02 -10.78
C ASN A 102 14.15 14.17 -11.70
N LYS A 103 14.18 15.40 -11.19
CA LYS A 103 14.59 16.58 -11.94
C LYS A 103 16.06 16.89 -11.71
N ASN A 104 16.84 16.92 -12.78
CA ASN A 104 18.22 17.45 -12.75
C ASN A 104 18.18 18.99 -12.77
N THR A 105 17.89 19.61 -11.64
CA THR A 105 17.91 21.07 -11.52
C THR A 105 19.33 21.53 -11.29
N LYS A 106 19.94 22.07 -12.33
CA LYS A 106 21.24 22.77 -12.23
C LYS A 106 21.04 24.08 -11.44
N ASN A 107 21.21 24.04 -10.12
CA ASN A 107 21.27 25.21 -9.21
C ASN A 107 20.05 26.18 -9.20
N SER A 108 18.97 25.90 -9.91
CA SER A 108 17.79 26.75 -9.91
C SER A 108 16.50 25.92 -9.78
N TYR A 109 15.60 26.36 -8.90
CA TYR A 109 14.29 25.74 -8.64
C TYR A 109 13.17 26.74 -8.90
N SER A 110 12.05 26.27 -9.44
CA SER A 110 10.82 27.05 -9.58
C SER A 110 9.75 26.40 -8.73
N PHE A 111 9.11 27.16 -7.87
CA PHE A 111 8.02 26.67 -7.04
C PHE A 111 6.80 26.28 -7.87
N THR A 112 6.06 25.31 -7.39
CA THR A 112 4.74 24.96 -7.88
C THR A 112 3.65 25.67 -7.04
N GLU A 113 2.44 25.73 -7.57
CA GLU A 113 1.33 26.39 -6.88
C GLU A 113 1.04 25.83 -5.48
N PRO A 114 0.97 24.49 -5.26
CA PRO A 114 0.79 23.92 -3.92
C PRO A 114 1.93 24.29 -2.94
N GLN A 115 3.15 24.39 -3.44
CA GLN A 115 4.28 24.80 -2.61
C GLN A 115 4.15 26.26 -2.20
N VAL A 116 3.79 27.17 -3.12
CA VAL A 116 3.62 28.59 -2.81
C VAL A 116 2.51 28.81 -1.79
N ILE A 117 1.38 28.12 -1.92
CA ILE A 117 0.30 28.16 -0.92
C ILE A 117 0.82 27.78 0.45
N SER A 118 1.55 26.65 0.53
CA SER A 118 2.11 26.18 1.80
C SER A 118 3.19 27.13 2.37
N ILE A 119 3.94 27.84 1.52
CA ILE A 119 4.91 28.85 1.94
C ILE A 119 4.19 30.08 2.53
N LEU A 120 3.12 30.54 1.90
CA LEU A 120 2.34 31.69 2.39
C LEU A 120 1.60 31.39 3.71
N GLU A 121 1.22 30.14 3.93
CA GLU A 121 0.59 29.66 5.16
C GLU A 121 1.59 29.31 6.27
N LEU A 122 2.89 29.44 6.00
CA LEU A 122 3.94 29.02 6.94
C LEU A 122 3.93 29.88 8.20
N ARG A 123 3.81 29.23 9.35
CA ARG A 123 3.92 29.90 10.66
C ARG A 123 5.37 30.25 10.96
N LEU A 124 5.61 31.45 11.50
CA LEU A 124 6.95 31.96 11.86
C LEU A 124 7.74 31.00 12.79
N GLN A 125 7.05 30.24 13.63
CA GLN A 125 7.68 29.22 14.50
C GLN A 125 8.43 28.14 13.72
N LYS A 126 7.99 27.80 12.51
CA LYS A 126 8.68 26.78 11.65
C LYS A 126 9.93 27.34 10.94
N LEU A 127 10.19 28.63 11.05
CA LEU A 127 11.39 29.27 10.53
C LEU A 127 12.56 29.28 11.52
N THR A 128 12.36 28.76 12.72
CA THR A 128 13.44 28.59 13.71
C THR A 128 14.40 27.47 13.29
N ALA A 129 15.62 27.49 13.82
CA ALA A 129 16.61 26.44 13.54
C ALA A 129 16.09 25.03 13.88
N LEU A 130 15.28 24.90 14.94
CA LEU A 130 14.62 23.62 15.32
C LEU A 130 13.60 23.19 14.27
N GLY A 131 12.76 24.11 13.78
CA GLY A 131 11.77 23.80 12.74
C GLY A 131 12.41 23.41 11.40
N ILE A 132 13.58 23.97 11.07
CA ILE A 132 14.36 23.59 9.87
C ILE A 132 14.86 22.16 9.99
N SER A 133 15.44 21.79 11.12
CA SER A 133 15.92 20.42 11.34
C SER A 133 14.80 19.38 11.33
N GLU A 134 13.59 19.73 11.82
CA GLU A 134 12.42 18.88 11.71
C GLU A 134 12.00 18.63 10.27
N ILE A 135 11.99 19.67 9.42
CA ILE A 135 11.69 19.56 7.98
C ILE A 135 12.70 18.65 7.28
N GLU A 136 13.98 18.81 7.54
CA GLU A 136 15.04 17.98 6.95
C GLU A 136 14.90 16.51 7.36
N LEU A 137 14.61 16.25 8.63
CA LEU A 137 14.35 14.89 9.14
C LEU A 137 13.10 14.26 8.51
N GLU A 138 12.02 15.05 8.35
CA GLU A 138 10.80 14.56 7.69
C GLU A 138 11.04 14.24 6.22
N ILE A 139 11.77 15.09 5.49
CA ILE A 139 12.15 14.84 4.10
C ILE A 139 12.96 13.55 3.99
N LYS A 140 13.93 13.32 4.88
CA LYS A 140 14.74 12.11 4.87
C LYS A 140 13.88 10.85 5.08
N LYS A 141 12.99 10.86 6.08
CA LYS A 141 12.07 9.75 6.34
C LYS A 141 11.17 9.46 5.13
N LEU A 142 10.61 10.50 4.50
CA LEU A 142 9.78 10.34 3.30
C LEU A 142 10.60 9.83 2.11
N SER A 143 11.84 10.28 1.94
CA SER A 143 12.74 9.77 0.89
C SER A 143 12.97 8.26 1.02
N ASP A 144 13.24 7.78 2.24
CA ASP A 144 13.44 6.36 2.52
C ASP A 144 12.16 5.56 2.25
N LEU A 145 10.99 6.09 2.64
CA LEU A 145 9.68 5.47 2.35
C LEU A 145 9.39 5.41 0.84
N ILE A 146 9.67 6.48 0.09
CA ILE A 146 9.49 6.54 -1.36
C ILE A 146 10.35 5.49 -2.05
N ILE A 147 11.62 5.35 -1.64
CA ILE A 147 12.53 4.32 -2.17
C ILE A 147 11.97 2.93 -1.87
N HIS A 148 11.49 2.71 -0.65
CA HIS A 148 10.91 1.44 -0.25
C HIS A 148 9.67 1.09 -1.07
N TYR A 149 8.73 2.01 -1.23
CA TYR A 149 7.52 1.79 -2.05
C TYR A 149 7.86 1.54 -3.52
N LYS A 150 8.83 2.29 -4.09
CA LYS A 150 9.31 2.04 -5.46
C LYS A 150 9.92 0.64 -5.61
N LYS A 151 10.65 0.15 -4.60
CA LYS A 151 11.17 -1.23 -4.58
C LYS A 151 10.05 -2.27 -4.63
N ILE A 152 9.02 -2.12 -3.79
CA ILE A 152 7.89 -3.07 -3.75
C ILE A 152 7.18 -3.11 -5.11
N ILE A 153 6.94 -1.95 -5.74
CA ILE A 153 6.23 -1.87 -7.03
C ILE A 153 7.06 -2.49 -8.16
N ASN A 154 8.38 -2.30 -8.16
CA ASN A 154 9.26 -2.72 -9.25
C ASN A 154 9.83 -4.13 -9.10
N SER A 155 9.69 -4.76 -7.93
CA SER A 155 10.25 -6.09 -7.65
C SER A 155 9.18 -7.06 -7.15
N LYS A 156 8.88 -8.09 -7.96
CA LYS A 156 7.95 -9.15 -7.57
C LYS A 156 8.39 -9.85 -6.29
N LYS A 157 9.70 -10.00 -6.08
CA LYS A 157 10.26 -10.62 -4.87
C LYS A 157 9.91 -9.79 -3.62
N GLU A 158 10.09 -8.47 -3.68
CA GLU A 158 9.75 -7.58 -2.55
C GLU A 158 8.24 -7.55 -2.28
N LEU A 159 7.43 -7.54 -3.34
CA LEU A 159 5.98 -7.64 -3.22
C LEU A 159 5.56 -8.93 -2.49
N MET A 160 6.13 -10.08 -2.88
CA MET A 160 5.85 -11.36 -2.22
C MET A 160 6.33 -11.40 -0.78
N ASN A 161 7.46 -10.77 -0.45
CA ASN A 161 7.93 -10.62 0.92
C ASN A 161 6.92 -9.84 1.79
N VAL A 162 6.35 -8.76 1.26
CA VAL A 162 5.30 -7.98 1.98
C VAL A 162 4.07 -8.84 2.23
N ILE A 163 3.58 -9.55 1.21
CA ILE A 163 2.41 -10.44 1.34
C ILE A 163 2.68 -11.54 2.37
N SER A 164 3.86 -12.18 2.30
CA SER A 164 4.27 -13.22 3.25
C SER A 164 4.32 -12.69 4.68
N SER A 165 4.87 -11.50 4.88
CA SER A 165 4.92 -10.85 6.19
C SER A 165 3.52 -10.52 6.73
N GLU A 166 2.62 -9.99 5.90
CA GLU A 166 1.23 -9.72 6.30
C GLU A 166 0.51 -11.01 6.69
N LEU A 167 0.65 -12.09 5.91
CA LEU A 167 0.04 -13.39 6.21
C LEU A 167 0.62 -14.04 7.47
N THR A 168 1.93 -13.92 7.70
CA THR A 168 2.59 -14.42 8.91
C THR A 168 2.05 -13.69 10.15
N ASN A 169 1.92 -12.37 10.09
CA ASN A 169 1.33 -11.58 11.18
C ASN A 169 -0.11 -11.99 11.50
N ILE A 170 -0.90 -12.31 10.48
CA ILE A 170 -2.28 -12.81 10.66
C ILE A 170 -2.25 -14.20 11.31
N LYS A 171 -1.36 -15.08 10.82
CA LYS A 171 -1.18 -16.41 11.38
C LYS A 171 -0.83 -16.34 12.87
N ASP A 172 0.15 -15.52 13.24
CA ASP A 172 0.62 -15.41 14.63
C ASP A 172 -0.47 -14.90 15.57
N LYS A 173 -1.36 -14.00 15.09
CA LYS A 173 -2.45 -13.45 15.89
C LYS A 173 -3.67 -14.35 16.01
N TYR A 174 -3.99 -15.12 14.97
CA TYR A 174 -5.28 -15.78 14.83
C TYR A 174 -5.19 -17.29 14.58
N SER A 175 -3.99 -17.90 14.56
CA SER A 175 -3.88 -19.33 14.31
C SER A 175 -4.49 -20.15 15.44
N VAL A 176 -5.33 -21.10 15.06
CA VAL A 176 -5.94 -22.08 15.96
C VAL A 176 -5.42 -23.46 15.58
N PRO A 177 -5.00 -24.30 16.54
CA PRO A 177 -4.55 -25.64 16.23
C PRO A 177 -5.69 -26.47 15.59
N ARG A 178 -5.32 -27.32 14.64
CA ARG A 178 -6.27 -28.17 13.94
C ARG A 178 -6.93 -29.16 14.93
N ARG A 179 -8.26 -29.23 14.94
CA ARG A 179 -9.03 -30.14 15.79
C ARG A 179 -9.26 -31.50 15.16
N THR A 180 -9.22 -31.61 13.82
CA THR A 180 -9.45 -32.83 13.06
C THR A 180 -8.13 -33.47 12.66
N LYS A 181 -8.08 -34.81 12.67
CA LYS A 181 -6.94 -35.59 12.15
C LYS A 181 -7.19 -35.91 10.68
N ILE A 182 -6.11 -35.88 9.88
CA ILE A 182 -6.15 -36.42 8.52
C ILE A 182 -5.70 -37.87 8.65
N ILE A 183 -6.55 -38.79 8.19
CA ILE A 183 -6.27 -40.22 8.13
C ILE A 183 -6.47 -40.68 6.69
N ASP A 184 -5.75 -41.72 6.28
CA ASP A 184 -5.98 -42.36 4.99
C ASP A 184 -7.39 -42.96 4.97
N ALA A 185 -8.07 -42.86 3.83
CA ALA A 185 -9.40 -43.41 3.67
C ALA A 185 -9.33 -44.95 3.69
N ILE A 186 -9.94 -45.56 4.67
CA ILE A 186 -10.17 -46.98 4.66
C ILE A 186 -11.44 -47.19 3.81
N LEU A 187 -11.24 -47.56 2.54
CA LEU A 187 -12.36 -47.79 1.57
C LEU A 187 -13.10 -49.12 1.75
N ASN A 188 -12.85 -49.82 2.84
CA ASN A 188 -13.66 -51.02 3.18
C ASN A 188 -14.99 -50.58 3.79
N TYR A 189 -15.94 -50.21 2.94
CA TYR A 189 -17.32 -50.16 3.32
C TYR A 189 -17.85 -51.60 3.24
N ASP A 190 -18.15 -52.18 4.40
CA ASP A 190 -18.95 -53.38 4.44
C ASP A 190 -20.37 -52.98 4.01
N ILE A 191 -20.79 -53.45 2.83
CA ILE A 191 -22.10 -53.09 2.24
C ILE A 191 -23.21 -53.50 3.23
N GLU A 192 -23.00 -54.52 4.04
CA GLU A 192 -23.94 -54.99 5.06
C GLU A 192 -24.18 -53.99 6.20
N GLU A 193 -23.19 -53.12 6.53
CA GLU A 193 -23.35 -52.06 7.54
C GLU A 193 -24.18 -50.86 7.06
N THR A 194 -24.39 -50.70 5.74
CA THR A 194 -25.21 -49.62 5.18
C THR A 194 -26.68 -49.99 5.05
N ILE A 195 -27.02 -51.28 5.24
CA ILE A 195 -28.43 -51.76 5.17
C ILE A 195 -29.12 -51.48 6.50
N GLN A 196 -30.16 -50.65 6.45
CA GLN A 196 -30.98 -50.39 7.64
C GLN A 196 -31.69 -51.68 8.04
N LYS A 197 -31.59 -52.08 9.32
CA LYS A 197 -32.31 -53.21 9.86
C LYS A 197 -33.79 -52.85 9.97
N GLU A 198 -34.58 -53.35 9.02
CA GLU A 198 -36.06 -53.21 9.01
C GLU A 198 -36.70 -54.58 9.31
N ALA A 199 -37.79 -54.54 10.03
CA ALA A 199 -38.60 -55.72 10.23
C ALA A 199 -39.39 -56.00 8.94
N VAL A 200 -39.06 -57.09 8.25
CA VAL A 200 -39.71 -57.50 7.00
C VAL A 200 -40.51 -58.80 7.20
N LEU A 201 -41.65 -58.88 6.58
CA LEU A 201 -42.44 -60.09 6.51
C LEU A 201 -42.16 -60.79 5.17
N ILE A 202 -41.55 -61.98 5.23
CA ILE A 202 -41.27 -62.75 4.03
C ILE A 202 -42.37 -63.79 3.86
N THR A 203 -43.08 -63.75 2.77
CA THR A 203 -44.06 -64.79 2.39
C THR A 203 -43.49 -65.69 1.32
N ILE A 204 -43.41 -66.98 1.55
CA ILE A 204 -42.91 -67.96 0.57
C ILE A 204 -44.16 -68.77 0.13
N THR A 205 -44.39 -68.80 -1.17
CA THR A 205 -45.49 -69.65 -1.72
C THR A 205 -45.01 -71.09 -1.94
N LEU A 206 -45.92 -72.05 -2.09
CA LEU A 206 -45.60 -73.48 -2.31
C LEU A 206 -44.86 -73.74 -3.63
N GLN A 207 -44.79 -72.75 -4.51
CA GLN A 207 -44.04 -72.80 -5.80
C GLN A 207 -42.73 -72.00 -5.81
N GLY A 208 -42.24 -71.43 -4.70
CA GLY A 208 -41.06 -70.62 -4.54
C GLY A 208 -41.32 -69.12 -4.55
#